data_769151e3cb69c7c2005f4ea3bedceb87
#
_entry.id   769151e3cb69c7c2005f4ea3bedceb87
#
_cell.length_a   1.000
_cell.length_b   1.000
_cell.length_c   1.000
_cell.angle_alpha   90.00
_cell.angle_beta   90.00
_cell.angle_gamma   90.00
#
_symmetry.space_group_name_H-M   'P 1'
#
loop_
_entity.id
_entity.type
_entity.pdbx_description
1 polymer ?
#
loop_
_entity_poly.entity_id
_entity_poly.type
_entity_poly.pdbx_seq_one_letter_code
_entity_poly.pdbx_strand_id
1 'polypeptide(L)'
;MPYQGEHSCRLREPGEFQPNSFRRIASGKVSMIIGKLKGDPKTTAQAIRYPKSSWTAAEASADCRKHKGKFEAAASGAVQETNLPDHLN
;
A
#
# COMPACT_ATOMS: atom_id res chain seq x y z
N MET A 1 -6.18 7.15 3.92
CA MET A 1 -7.00 6.25 4.73
C MET A 1 -6.68 4.80 4.42
N PRO A 2 -6.72 3.92 5.40
CA PRO A 2 -6.46 2.50 5.12
C PRO A 2 -7.60 1.87 4.31
N TYR A 3 -7.26 0.87 3.53
CA TYR A 3 -8.21 0.14 2.74
C TYR A 3 -8.73 -1.06 3.53
N GLN A 4 -9.97 -1.45 3.30
CA GLN A 4 -10.57 -2.53 4.08
C GLN A 4 -10.08 -3.92 3.68
N GLY A 5 -9.82 -4.13 2.43
CA GLY A 5 -9.49 -5.46 1.92
C GLY A 5 -8.02 -5.69 1.66
N GLU A 6 -7.17 -4.71 1.87
CA GLU A 6 -5.77 -4.83 1.53
C GLU A 6 -4.87 -3.92 2.35
N HIS A 7 -3.67 -4.43 2.63
CA HIS A 7 -2.61 -3.61 3.21
C HIS A 7 -1.96 -2.80 2.09
N SER A 8 -1.32 -1.71 2.44
CA SER A 8 -0.72 -0.82 1.45
C SER A 8 0.70 -0.46 1.82
N CYS A 9 1.57 -0.41 0.82
CA CYS A 9 2.92 0.10 0.96
C CYS A 9 3.09 1.27 0.00
N ARG A 10 3.24 2.47 0.54
CA ARG A 10 3.45 3.66 -0.28
C ARG A 10 4.92 3.80 -0.58
N LEU A 11 5.27 3.75 -1.85
CA LEU A 11 6.66 3.88 -2.30
C LEU A 11 6.99 5.33 -2.65
N ARG A 12 6.02 6.08 -3.16
CA ARG A 12 6.16 7.49 -3.51
C ARG A 12 4.86 8.22 -3.23
N GLU A 13 4.93 9.52 -3.00
CA GLU A 13 3.73 10.32 -2.81
C GLU A 13 2.95 10.44 -4.11
N PRO A 14 1.61 10.28 -4.06
CA PRO A 14 0.80 10.39 -5.28
C PRO A 14 0.96 11.72 -5.99
N GLY A 15 1.24 12.79 -5.25
CA GLY A 15 1.42 14.12 -5.84
C GLY A 15 2.63 14.25 -6.76
N GLU A 16 3.55 13.29 -6.73
CA GLU A 16 4.69 13.29 -7.64
C GLU A 16 4.31 12.81 -9.04
N PHE A 17 3.11 12.26 -9.21
CA PHE A 17 2.68 11.64 -10.46
C PHE A 17 1.71 12.51 -11.23
N GLN A 18 1.65 12.31 -12.55
CA GLN A 18 0.65 12.93 -13.39
C GLN A 18 -0.73 12.42 -12.98
N PRO A 19 -1.72 13.30 -12.79
CA PRO A 19 -2.99 12.92 -12.15
C PRO A 19 -3.75 11.77 -12.80
N ASN A 20 -3.71 11.66 -14.11
CA ASN A 20 -4.49 10.66 -14.82
C ASN A 20 -3.66 9.48 -15.30
N SER A 21 -2.46 9.29 -14.71
CA SER A 21 -1.55 8.24 -15.16
C SER A 21 -1.61 6.97 -14.33
N PHE A 22 -2.34 6.96 -13.23
CA PHE A 22 -2.37 5.82 -12.32
C PHE A 22 -3.08 4.61 -12.93
N ARG A 23 -2.48 3.44 -12.74
CA ARG A 23 -3.10 2.19 -13.13
C ARG A 23 -2.78 1.12 -12.10
N ARG A 24 -3.66 0.15 -11.99
CA ARG A 24 -3.46 -0.98 -11.09
C ARG A 24 -3.15 -2.22 -11.93
N ILE A 25 -2.06 -2.91 -11.59
CA ILE A 25 -1.70 -4.15 -12.26
C ILE A 25 -1.55 -5.26 -11.23
N ALA A 26 -1.92 -6.46 -11.62
CA ALA A 26 -1.71 -7.63 -10.78
C ALA A 26 -0.30 -8.15 -10.98
N SER A 27 0.36 -8.54 -9.90
CA SER A 27 1.72 -9.06 -9.95
C SER A 27 1.86 -10.16 -8.90
N GLY A 28 1.55 -11.40 -9.29
CA GLY A 28 1.57 -12.51 -8.35
C GLY A 28 0.52 -12.34 -7.27
N LYS A 29 0.94 -12.36 -6.01
CA LYS A 29 0.04 -12.24 -4.87
C LYS A 29 -0.23 -10.80 -4.45
N VAL A 30 0.26 -9.84 -5.19
CA VAL A 30 0.07 -8.42 -4.88
C VAL A 30 -0.48 -7.68 -6.09
N SER A 31 -0.96 -6.48 -5.86
CA SER A 31 -1.27 -5.54 -6.95
C SER A 31 -0.34 -4.36 -6.79
N MET A 32 0.03 -3.75 -7.88
CA MET A 32 0.86 -2.55 -7.85
C MET A 32 0.10 -1.40 -8.47
N ILE A 33 0.22 -0.25 -7.84
CA ILE A 33 -0.27 1.00 -8.41
C ILE A 33 0.92 1.64 -9.10
N ILE A 34 0.81 1.82 -10.39
CA ILE A 34 1.86 2.44 -11.18
C ILE A 34 1.34 3.73 -11.82
N GLY A 35 2.25 4.61 -12.17
CA GLY A 35 1.89 5.85 -12.83
C GLY A 35 3.10 6.47 -13.47
N LYS A 36 2.91 7.67 -14.04
CA LYS A 36 3.99 8.41 -14.67
C LYS A 36 4.30 9.63 -13.82
N LEU A 37 5.57 9.82 -13.51
CA LEU A 37 6.02 10.97 -12.72
C LEU A 37 5.81 12.27 -13.51
N LYS A 38 5.59 13.34 -12.78
CA LYS A 38 5.55 14.68 -13.39
C LYS A 38 6.95 15.00 -13.92
N GLY A 39 7.02 15.43 -15.15
CA GLY A 39 8.29 15.76 -15.76
C GLY A 39 9.14 14.58 -16.20
N ASP A 40 8.67 13.35 -15.99
CA ASP A 40 9.39 12.14 -16.41
C ASP A 40 8.35 11.10 -16.85
N PRO A 41 8.26 10.77 -18.14
CA PRO A 41 7.23 9.86 -18.62
C PRO A 41 7.44 8.39 -18.27
N LYS A 42 8.49 8.05 -17.54
CA LYS A 42 8.73 6.66 -17.16
C LYS A 42 7.64 6.15 -16.23
N THR A 43 7.21 4.92 -16.46
CA THR A 43 6.30 4.24 -15.56
C THR A 43 7.03 3.90 -14.27
N THR A 44 6.46 4.30 -13.15
CA THR A 44 7.07 4.17 -11.85
C THR A 44 6.04 3.61 -10.86
N ALA A 45 6.47 2.71 -9.99
CA ALA A 45 5.58 2.18 -8.96
C ALA A 45 5.32 3.24 -7.89
N GLN A 46 4.05 3.46 -7.58
CA GLN A 46 3.64 4.38 -6.52
C GLN A 46 3.34 3.65 -5.22
N ALA A 47 2.73 2.47 -5.31
CA ALA A 47 2.35 1.71 -4.13
C ALA A 47 2.22 0.23 -4.44
N ILE A 48 2.31 -0.58 -3.38
CA ILE A 48 2.03 -2.01 -3.46
C ILE A 48 0.81 -2.27 -2.60
N ARG A 49 -0.13 -3.06 -3.11
CA ARG A 49 -1.33 -3.45 -2.38
C ARG A 49 -1.28 -4.95 -2.10
N TYR A 50 -1.44 -5.31 -0.84
CA TYR A 50 -1.33 -6.70 -0.38
C TYR A 50 -2.71 -7.18 0.02
N PRO A 51 -3.32 -8.12 -0.73
CA PRO A 51 -4.64 -8.63 -0.34
C PRO A 51 -4.60 -9.21 1.06
N LYS A 52 -5.53 -8.78 1.89
CA LYS A 52 -5.63 -9.23 3.27
C LYS A 52 -5.84 -10.74 3.37
N SER A 53 -6.48 -11.33 2.38
CA SER A 53 -6.71 -12.77 2.35
C SER A 53 -5.45 -13.59 2.11
N SER A 54 -4.40 -12.97 1.59
CA SER A 54 -3.13 -13.67 1.26
C SER A 54 -1.96 -13.20 2.10
N TRP A 55 -2.09 -12.08 2.80
CA TRP A 55 -1.00 -11.47 3.55
C TRP A 55 -1.47 -11.06 4.93
N THR A 56 -0.70 -11.42 5.96
CA THR A 56 -0.91 -10.81 7.27
C THR A 56 -0.28 -9.41 7.25
N ALA A 57 -0.68 -8.58 8.21
CA ALA A 57 -0.09 -7.26 8.34
C ALA A 57 1.42 -7.34 8.58
N ALA A 58 1.87 -8.31 9.38
CA ALA A 58 3.29 -8.49 9.67
C ALA A 58 4.07 -8.85 8.41
N GLU A 59 3.55 -9.76 7.60
CA GLU A 59 4.21 -10.16 6.35
C GLU A 59 4.29 -9.00 5.37
N ALA A 60 3.18 -8.29 5.19
CA ALA A 60 3.14 -7.16 4.28
C ALA A 60 4.06 -6.02 4.75
N SER A 61 4.09 -5.78 6.05
CA SER A 61 4.97 -4.76 6.62
C SER A 61 6.43 -5.08 6.39
N ALA A 62 6.81 -6.36 6.55
CA ALA A 62 8.18 -6.78 6.32
C ALA A 62 8.57 -6.59 4.86
N ASP A 63 7.68 -6.95 3.94
CA ASP A 63 7.93 -6.76 2.52
C ASP A 63 8.03 -5.27 2.16
N CYS A 64 7.14 -4.46 2.73
CA CYS A 64 7.16 -3.02 2.50
C CYS A 64 8.49 -2.41 2.94
N ARG A 65 9.04 -2.86 4.07
CA ARG A 65 10.34 -2.37 4.52
C ARG A 65 11.47 -2.71 3.56
N LYS A 66 11.40 -3.86 2.91
CA LYS A 66 12.39 -4.21 1.89
C LYS A 66 12.38 -3.23 0.73
N HIS A 67 11.24 -2.64 0.45
CA HIS A 67 11.10 -1.65 -0.62
C HIS A 67 11.25 -0.21 -0.12
N LYS A 68 11.53 -0.04 1.16
CA LYS A 68 11.70 1.28 1.80
C LYS A 68 10.46 2.15 1.70
N GLY A 69 9.30 1.50 1.71
CA GLY A 69 8.02 2.19 1.63
C GLY A 69 7.43 2.47 3.00
N LYS A 70 6.33 3.22 3.00
CA LYS A 70 5.54 3.49 4.21
C LYS A 70 4.37 2.52 4.25
N PHE A 71 4.30 1.73 5.31
CA PHE A 71 3.27 0.71 5.43
C PHE A 71 2.01 1.24 6.10
N GLU A 72 0.86 0.79 5.59
CA GLU A 72 -0.43 1.06 6.19
C GLU A 72 -1.24 -0.23 6.17
N ALA A 73 -1.58 -0.74 7.35
CA ALA A 73 -2.34 -1.98 7.46
C ALA A 73 -3.77 -1.78 6.97
N ALA A 74 -4.38 -2.86 6.47
CA ALA A 74 -5.77 -2.83 6.07
C ALA A 74 -6.64 -2.44 7.27
N ALA A 75 -7.69 -1.68 7.02
CA ALA A 75 -8.62 -1.33 8.07
C ALA A 75 -9.29 -2.59 8.57
N SER A 76 -9.35 -2.74 9.89
CA SER A 76 -10.11 -3.84 10.46
C SER A 76 -11.56 -3.41 10.57
N GLY A 77 -12.44 -4.28 10.26
CA GLY A 77 -13.86 -3.98 10.39
C GLY A 77 -14.28 -3.71 11.82
N ALA A 78 -13.47 -4.13 12.78
CA ALA A 78 -13.68 -3.80 14.15
C ALA A 78 -12.96 -2.53 14.52
N VAL A 79 -12.47 -2.17 14.70
CA VAL A 79 -11.84 -1.16 14.98
C VAL A 79 -10.76 -0.89 15.45
N GLN A 80 -10.48 -1.31 15.56
CA GLN A 80 -9.71 -1.15 15.56
C GLN A 80 -8.92 -1.13 16.15
N GLU A 81 -8.72 -1.42 16.51
CA GLU A 81 -8.10 -1.46 16.73
C GLU A 81 -7.33 -1.29 17.17
N THR A 82 -7.24 -1.29 17.52
CA THR A 82 -6.58 -1.02 17.48
C THR A 82 -6.03 -0.73 18.04
N ASN A 83 -6.02 -0.82 18.48
CA ASN A 83 -5.56 -0.38 18.59
C ASN A 83 -5.17 -0.46 19.31
N LEU A 84 -5.17 -0.72 19.79
CA LEU A 84 -4.82 -0.66 20.11
C LEU A 84 -4.45 -0.75 20.88
N PRO A 85 -4.55 -0.73 21.33
CA PRO A 85 -4.11 -0.64 21.67
C PRO A 85 -3.72 -0.75 22.17
N ASP A 86 -3.79 -0.83 22.44
CA ASP A 86 -3.56 -0.69 22.34
C ASP A 86 -3.38 -0.68 22.85
N HIS A 87 -3.44 -0.58 23.37
CA HIS A 87 -3.36 -0.37 23.42
C HIS A 87 -3.40 -0.71 23.68
N LEU A 88 -3.54 -1.05 24.23
CA LEU A 88 -3.78 -1.12 24.02
C LEU A 88 -3.74 -1.45 24.14
N ASN A 89 -3.78 -1.47 24.67
CA ASN A 89 -3.84 -1.58 24.23
C ASN A 89 -3.63 -1.74 24.23
#